data_18569291925c656e96b427e0ecbb9e09
#
_entry.id   18569291925c656e96b427e0ecbb9e09
#
_cell.length_a   1.000
_cell.length_b   1.000
_cell.length_c   1.000
_cell.angle_alpha   90.00
_cell.angle_beta   90.00
_cell.angle_gamma   90.00
#
_symmetry.space_group_name_H-M   'P 1'
#
loop_
_entity.id
_entity.type
_entity.pdbx_description
1 polymer ?
#
loop_
_entity_poly.entity_id
_entity_poly.type
_entity_poly.pdbx_seq_one_letter_code
_entity_poly.pdbx_strand_id
1 'polypeptide(L)'
;MSRIAVASLVAPQEVLSVSVRAPMQQEWYEENGRWYHAWQKGLYMYPHDEEERHRMDVYHNLFYDKAGLSLHSARLIPEVTRRPRIMDLGCGTGFWAIDMGEQYPEGEVLGLDLANLQPAQIPPNVRFQIPFNFETPYWSLGQDSWDLIHMQMLCGSVSSWPNLYAKVISHLRPGFGCIEQLEIDFEPRCDDGTLPPDTYLRQWYDYLVRATDQTPKTIRYSHNTRQALSQAGFTDISERVIKAPYRAWSTDPTAFNIGNFHQTALDLCAGLEALSLGPFSRVFGWSKQEIEGFLAGVRAEIRNRSIHAYTNIHVWTARRPLAR
;
A
#
# COMPACT_ATOMS: atom_id res chain seq x y z
N MET A 1 54.57 -15.06 61.65
CA MET A 1 54.08 -13.68 61.63
C MET A 1 53.20 -13.54 60.38
N SER A 2 51.93 -13.59 60.62
CA SER A 2 50.91 -13.62 59.55
C SER A 2 50.37 -12.22 59.29
N ARG A 3 50.38 -11.78 58.01
CA ARG A 3 49.72 -10.56 57.59
C ARG A 3 48.38 -10.91 57.01
N ILE A 4 47.33 -10.45 57.66
CA ILE A 4 45.95 -10.54 57.18
C ILE A 4 45.72 -9.38 56.22
N ALA A 5 45.31 -9.70 54.95
CA ALA A 5 44.85 -8.73 53.97
C ALA A 5 43.37 -8.50 54.16
N VAL A 6 42.97 -7.23 54.34
CA VAL A 6 41.59 -6.81 54.41
C VAL A 6 41.07 -6.57 52.99
N ALA A 7 40.17 -7.42 52.54
CA ALA A 7 39.45 -7.21 51.28
C ALA A 7 38.29 -6.20 51.50
N SER A 8 38.36 -5.13 50.77
CA SER A 8 37.28 -4.11 50.69
C SER A 8 36.16 -4.61 49.76
N LEU A 9 35.01 -4.91 50.33
CA LEU A 9 33.77 -5.19 49.60
C LEU A 9 33.18 -3.88 49.12
N VAL A 10 33.25 -3.65 47.79
CA VAL A 10 32.46 -2.62 47.12
C VAL A 10 31.17 -3.27 46.68
N ALA A 11 30.05 -2.80 47.22
CA ALA A 11 28.68 -3.22 46.83
C ALA A 11 28.37 -2.72 45.41
N PRO A 12 27.68 -3.50 44.58
CA PRO A 12 27.22 -3.02 43.27
C PRO A 12 26.08 -2.01 43.47
N GLN A 13 26.25 -0.80 42.93
CA GLN A 13 25.17 0.16 42.79
C GLN A 13 24.14 -0.40 41.78
N GLU A 14 22.94 -0.69 42.28
CA GLU A 14 21.77 -0.90 41.43
C GLU A 14 21.45 0.40 40.69
N VAL A 15 21.69 0.40 39.40
CA VAL A 15 21.17 1.43 38.50
C VAL A 15 19.68 1.16 38.31
N LEU A 16 18.86 1.85 39.10
CA LEU A 16 17.42 1.92 38.90
C LEU A 16 17.17 2.60 37.50
N SER A 17 17.00 1.81 36.48
CA SER A 17 16.44 2.29 35.19
C SER A 17 14.96 2.56 35.42
N VAL A 18 14.63 3.81 35.77
CA VAL A 18 13.27 4.30 35.70
C VAL A 18 12.92 4.43 34.21
N SER A 19 12.31 3.39 33.65
CA SER A 19 11.66 3.51 32.37
C SER A 19 10.43 4.39 32.56
N VAL A 20 10.56 5.66 32.26
CA VAL A 20 9.41 6.57 32.12
C VAL A 20 8.66 6.04 30.89
N ARG A 21 7.65 5.21 31.11
CA ARG A 21 6.65 4.93 30.07
C ARG A 21 6.00 6.26 29.76
N ALA A 22 6.25 6.78 28.56
CA ALA A 22 5.44 7.85 28.00
C ALA A 22 3.97 7.42 28.10
N PRO A 23 3.03 8.33 28.42
CA PRO A 23 1.61 7.99 28.44
C PRO A 23 1.28 7.33 27.11
N MET A 24 0.65 6.13 27.15
CA MET A 24 0.19 5.43 25.96
C MET A 24 -0.76 6.39 25.23
N GLN A 25 -0.26 7.04 24.20
CA GLN A 25 -1.12 7.76 23.28
C GLN A 25 -2.07 6.71 22.69
N GLN A 26 -3.35 7.02 22.69
CA GLN A 26 -4.37 6.16 22.10
C GLN A 26 -3.97 5.90 20.65
N GLU A 27 -3.62 4.66 20.31
CA GLU A 27 -3.11 4.30 18.96
C GLU A 27 -4.17 4.49 17.87
N TRP A 28 -5.45 4.51 18.27
CA TRP A 28 -6.61 4.52 17.41
C TRP A 28 -7.63 5.55 17.83
N TYR A 29 -8.38 6.09 16.87
CA TYR A 29 -9.56 6.93 17.14
C TYR A 29 -10.68 6.56 16.19
N GLU A 30 -11.92 6.73 16.65
CA GLU A 30 -13.11 6.52 15.85
C GLU A 30 -13.56 7.83 15.20
N GLU A 31 -13.95 7.75 13.92
CA GLU A 31 -14.54 8.85 13.18
C GLU A 31 -15.53 8.29 12.15
N ASN A 32 -16.76 8.78 12.14
CA ASN A 32 -17.83 8.33 11.25
C ASN A 32 -18.13 6.81 11.32
N GLY A 33 -17.86 6.17 12.47
CA GLY A 33 -18.07 4.73 12.68
C GLY A 33 -16.98 3.85 12.08
N ARG A 34 -15.84 4.42 11.70
CA ARG A 34 -14.65 3.71 11.24
C ARG A 34 -13.47 4.02 12.17
N TRP A 35 -12.49 3.11 12.26
CA TRP A 35 -11.31 3.28 13.08
C TRP A 35 -10.12 3.73 12.25
N TYR A 36 -9.40 4.75 12.75
CA TYR A 36 -8.24 5.35 12.11
C TYR A 36 -7.04 5.32 13.04
N HIS A 37 -5.83 5.25 12.48
CA HIS A 37 -4.61 5.33 13.24
C HIS A 37 -4.40 6.76 13.76
N ALA A 38 -4.11 6.91 15.07
CA ALA A 38 -3.97 8.22 15.70
C ALA A 38 -2.64 8.91 15.35
N TRP A 39 -1.64 8.14 14.94
CA TRP A 39 -0.36 8.67 14.51
C TRP A 39 -0.52 9.44 13.21
N GLN A 40 -0.09 10.70 13.17
CA GLN A 40 -0.35 11.64 12.06
C GLN A 40 -1.87 11.82 11.76
N LYS A 41 -2.70 11.94 12.81
CA LYS A 41 -4.14 12.19 12.67
C LYS A 41 -4.41 13.28 11.63
N GLY A 42 -5.26 12.97 10.65
CA GLY A 42 -5.63 13.88 9.56
C GLY A 42 -4.69 13.90 8.35
N LEU A 43 -3.49 13.28 8.43
CA LEU A 43 -2.57 13.16 7.30
C LEU A 43 -2.79 11.88 6.47
N TYR A 44 -3.27 10.82 7.11
CA TYR A 44 -3.72 9.61 6.44
C TYR A 44 -5.24 9.55 6.49
N MET A 45 -5.87 9.39 5.33
CA MET A 45 -7.30 9.60 5.17
C MET A 45 -8.13 8.32 5.30
N TYR A 46 -7.48 7.15 5.29
CA TYR A 46 -8.17 5.87 5.17
C TYR A 46 -8.23 5.13 6.50
N PRO A 47 -9.28 4.31 6.75
CA PRO A 47 -9.41 3.55 7.99
C PRO A 47 -8.40 2.40 8.08
N HIS A 48 -8.30 1.82 9.29
CA HIS A 48 -7.44 0.69 9.62
C HIS A 48 -8.21 -0.35 10.44
N ASP A 49 -9.47 -0.58 10.10
CA ASP A 49 -10.34 -1.53 10.79
C ASP A 49 -10.45 -2.88 10.05
N GLU A 50 -11.26 -3.78 10.58
CA GLU A 50 -11.43 -5.12 10.01
C GLU A 50 -12.08 -5.08 8.60
N GLU A 51 -12.97 -4.11 8.34
CA GLU A 51 -13.57 -3.94 7.02
C GLU A 51 -12.52 -3.53 5.98
N GLU A 52 -11.59 -2.63 6.37
CA GLU A 52 -10.48 -2.23 5.51
C GLU A 52 -9.49 -3.37 5.27
N ARG A 53 -9.18 -4.17 6.32
CA ARG A 53 -8.38 -5.39 6.17
C ARG A 53 -9.01 -6.33 5.14
N HIS A 54 -10.30 -6.62 5.28
CA HIS A 54 -11.00 -7.48 4.35
C HIS A 54 -10.99 -6.94 2.92
N ARG A 55 -11.14 -5.62 2.75
CA ARG A 55 -11.03 -4.97 1.44
C ARG A 55 -9.64 -5.16 0.82
N MET A 56 -8.57 -4.99 1.60
CA MET A 56 -7.19 -5.21 1.14
C MET A 56 -6.96 -6.67 0.71
N ASP A 57 -7.50 -7.63 1.46
CA ASP A 57 -7.40 -9.05 1.14
C ASP A 57 -8.14 -9.41 -0.16
N VAL A 58 -9.31 -8.79 -0.40
CA VAL A 58 -10.03 -8.94 -1.67
C VAL A 58 -9.21 -8.40 -2.84
N TYR A 59 -8.52 -7.26 -2.67
CA TYR A 59 -7.63 -6.73 -3.72
C TYR A 59 -6.41 -7.61 -3.95
N HIS A 60 -5.82 -8.17 -2.92
CA HIS A 60 -4.72 -9.15 -3.06
C HIS A 60 -5.15 -10.32 -3.96
N ASN A 61 -6.31 -10.93 -3.67
CA ASN A 61 -6.88 -12.00 -4.49
C ASN A 61 -7.22 -11.52 -5.93
N LEU A 62 -7.73 -10.29 -6.08
CA LEU A 62 -8.00 -9.72 -7.39
C LEU A 62 -6.74 -9.68 -8.24
N PHE A 63 -5.64 -9.20 -7.70
CA PHE A 63 -4.40 -9.03 -8.45
C PHE A 63 -3.75 -10.37 -8.81
N TYR A 64 -3.54 -11.23 -7.83
CA TYR A 64 -2.67 -12.39 -7.97
C TYR A 64 -3.41 -13.68 -8.35
N ASP A 65 -4.69 -13.78 -8.04
CA ASP A 65 -5.51 -14.93 -8.45
C ASP A 65 -6.38 -14.64 -9.68
N LYS A 66 -7.06 -13.47 -9.76
CA LYS A 66 -8.06 -13.20 -10.80
C LYS A 66 -7.55 -12.43 -11.98
N ALA A 67 -6.67 -11.43 -11.77
CA ALA A 67 -6.04 -10.70 -12.86
C ALA A 67 -4.85 -11.45 -13.48
N GLY A 68 -4.48 -12.60 -12.91
CA GLY A 68 -3.38 -13.43 -13.39
C GLY A 68 -2.03 -12.70 -13.35
N LEU A 69 -1.84 -11.83 -12.38
CA LEU A 69 -0.53 -11.29 -12.08
C LEU A 69 0.29 -12.35 -11.35
N SER A 70 1.55 -12.51 -11.75
CA SER A 70 2.53 -13.18 -10.89
C SER A 70 2.73 -12.35 -9.62
N LEU A 71 3.13 -12.94 -8.50
CA LEU A 71 3.46 -12.20 -7.28
C LEU A 71 4.49 -11.08 -7.53
N HIS A 72 5.35 -11.25 -8.54
CA HIS A 72 6.14 -10.17 -9.10
C HIS A 72 6.31 -10.35 -10.62
N SER A 73 6.22 -9.25 -11.34
CA SER A 73 6.50 -9.15 -12.79
C SER A 73 7.95 -8.71 -13.03
N ALA A 74 8.56 -8.08 -12.03
CA ALA A 74 9.96 -7.67 -12.07
C ALA A 74 10.86 -8.89 -12.18
N ARG A 75 11.75 -8.90 -13.20
CA ARG A 75 12.64 -10.04 -13.45
C ARG A 75 13.79 -10.07 -12.45
N LEU A 76 13.70 -10.94 -11.45
CA LEU A 76 14.82 -11.33 -10.61
C LEU A 76 15.82 -12.17 -11.44
N ILE A 77 17.12 -11.98 -11.24
CA ILE A 77 18.16 -12.73 -11.94
C ILE A 77 18.53 -13.95 -11.08
N PRO A 78 18.17 -15.18 -11.48
CA PRO A 78 18.29 -16.38 -10.62
C PRO A 78 19.71 -16.65 -10.12
N GLU A 79 20.71 -16.38 -10.96
CA GLU A 79 22.12 -16.64 -10.65
C GLU A 79 22.66 -15.75 -9.52
N VAL A 80 22.07 -14.56 -9.37
CA VAL A 80 22.47 -13.56 -8.37
C VAL A 80 21.52 -13.55 -7.19
N THR A 81 20.25 -13.91 -7.42
CA THR A 81 19.17 -13.81 -6.42
C THR A 81 18.67 -15.18 -5.94
N ARG A 82 19.57 -16.17 -5.81
CA ARG A 82 19.21 -17.49 -5.25
C ARG A 82 18.55 -17.36 -3.86
N ARG A 83 18.93 -16.33 -3.09
CA ARG A 83 18.37 -15.98 -1.79
C ARG A 83 17.99 -14.50 -1.83
N PRO A 84 16.89 -14.14 -2.48
CA PRO A 84 16.56 -12.75 -2.70
C PRO A 84 16.21 -12.05 -1.38
N ARG A 85 16.63 -10.79 -1.27
CA ARG A 85 16.17 -9.86 -0.24
C ARG A 85 15.06 -9.01 -0.81
N ILE A 86 13.88 -9.15 -0.25
CA ILE A 86 12.64 -8.58 -0.77
C ILE A 86 12.05 -7.65 0.29
N MET A 87 11.65 -6.45 -0.12
CA MET A 87 10.99 -5.48 0.73
C MET A 87 9.59 -5.19 0.18
N ASP A 88 8.59 -5.24 1.06
CA ASP A 88 7.21 -4.83 0.76
C ASP A 88 6.90 -3.53 1.51
N LEU A 89 6.82 -2.44 0.77
CA LEU A 89 6.71 -1.09 1.31
C LEU A 89 5.24 -0.64 1.34
N GLY A 90 4.69 -0.46 2.54
CA GLY A 90 3.25 -0.30 2.75
C GLY A 90 2.53 -1.65 2.64
N CYS A 91 3.01 -2.64 3.40
CA CYS A 91 2.61 -4.04 3.24
C CYS A 91 1.15 -4.35 3.66
N GLY A 92 0.46 -3.42 4.31
CA GLY A 92 -0.93 -3.59 4.76
C GLY A 92 -1.12 -4.85 5.60
N THR A 93 -1.98 -5.77 5.16
CA THR A 93 -2.24 -7.06 5.83
C THR A 93 -1.07 -8.05 5.74
N GLY A 94 -0.06 -7.77 4.91
CA GLY A 94 1.15 -8.57 4.78
C GLY A 94 1.02 -9.82 3.91
N PHE A 95 -0.12 -10.08 3.28
CA PHE A 95 -0.31 -11.29 2.48
C PHE A 95 0.69 -11.40 1.33
N TRP A 96 0.98 -10.31 0.62
CA TRP A 96 1.99 -10.35 -0.44
C TRP A 96 3.38 -10.74 0.10
N ALA A 97 3.78 -10.17 1.21
CA ALA A 97 5.06 -10.51 1.86
C ALA A 97 5.11 -11.98 2.30
N ILE A 98 3.98 -12.52 2.80
CA ILE A 98 3.84 -13.92 3.20
C ILE A 98 3.98 -14.84 1.98
N ASP A 99 3.22 -14.57 0.91
CA ASP A 99 3.27 -15.36 -0.32
C ASP A 99 4.66 -15.35 -0.97
N MET A 100 5.35 -14.18 -0.92
CA MET A 100 6.74 -14.08 -1.36
C MET A 100 7.69 -14.88 -0.48
N GLY A 101 7.45 -14.93 0.83
CA GLY A 101 8.21 -15.78 1.76
C GLY A 101 8.05 -17.27 1.47
N GLU A 102 6.86 -17.70 1.12
CA GLU A 102 6.56 -19.07 0.70
C GLU A 102 7.20 -19.40 -0.66
N GLN A 103 7.13 -18.47 -1.61
CA GLN A 103 7.74 -18.63 -2.94
C GLN A 103 9.26 -18.69 -2.89
N TYR A 104 9.89 -17.96 -1.96
CA TYR A 104 11.34 -17.89 -1.78
C TYR A 104 11.76 -18.30 -0.36
N PRO A 105 11.64 -19.57 0.02
CA PRO A 105 11.89 -20.01 1.41
C PRO A 105 13.32 -19.80 1.91
N GLU A 106 14.29 -19.67 1.01
CA GLU A 106 15.67 -19.32 1.35
C GLU A 106 15.95 -17.81 1.32
N GLY A 107 15.00 -16.99 0.86
CA GLY A 107 15.10 -15.54 0.78
C GLY A 107 14.81 -14.86 2.12
N GLU A 108 14.97 -13.55 2.17
CA GLU A 108 14.57 -12.68 3.28
C GLU A 108 13.47 -11.75 2.79
N VAL A 109 12.32 -11.73 3.47
CA VAL A 109 11.20 -10.82 3.14
C VAL A 109 10.92 -9.92 4.32
N LEU A 110 10.89 -8.60 4.08
CA LEU A 110 10.62 -7.58 5.07
C LEU A 110 9.40 -6.75 4.65
N GLY A 111 8.31 -6.88 5.37
CA GLY A 111 7.15 -6.00 5.24
C GLY A 111 7.23 -4.79 6.16
N LEU A 112 6.85 -3.62 5.64
CA LEU A 112 6.93 -2.33 6.32
C LEU A 112 5.58 -1.62 6.23
N ASP A 113 5.01 -1.24 7.37
CA ASP A 113 3.75 -0.49 7.42
C ASP A 113 3.67 0.39 8.68
N LEU A 114 2.74 1.32 8.67
CA LEU A 114 2.39 2.13 9.85
C LEU A 114 1.54 1.35 10.85
N ALA A 115 0.66 0.49 10.34
CA ALA A 115 -0.37 -0.20 11.11
C ALA A 115 -0.06 -1.68 11.32
N ASN A 116 -0.29 -2.16 12.52
CA ASN A 116 -0.11 -3.56 12.89
C ASN A 116 -1.36 -4.37 12.49
N LEU A 117 -1.44 -4.74 11.20
CA LEU A 117 -2.56 -5.49 10.60
C LEU A 117 -2.17 -6.94 10.24
N GLN A 118 -0.90 -7.30 10.39
CA GLN A 118 -0.35 -8.56 9.89
C GLN A 118 -0.74 -9.73 10.81
N PRO A 119 -0.86 -10.96 10.27
CA PRO A 119 -1.18 -12.14 11.06
C PRO A 119 -0.01 -12.54 11.97
N ALA A 120 -0.33 -13.22 13.08
CA ALA A 120 0.68 -13.70 14.03
C ALA A 120 1.47 -14.92 13.51
N GLN A 121 0.88 -15.69 12.59
CA GLN A 121 1.52 -16.87 11.98
C GLN A 121 2.05 -16.50 10.60
N ILE A 122 3.37 -16.51 10.47
CA ILE A 122 4.11 -16.12 9.25
C ILE A 122 5.23 -17.10 8.96
N PRO A 123 5.68 -17.24 7.70
CA PRO A 123 6.85 -18.00 7.34
C PRO A 123 8.11 -17.53 8.10
N PRO A 124 9.05 -18.41 8.45
CA PRO A 124 10.22 -18.06 9.28
C PRO A 124 11.18 -17.06 8.63
N ASN A 125 11.12 -16.88 7.33
CA ASN A 125 11.92 -15.96 6.53
C ASN A 125 11.21 -14.62 6.25
N VAL A 126 9.99 -14.42 6.77
CA VAL A 126 9.23 -13.18 6.70
C VAL A 126 9.34 -12.43 8.03
N ARG A 127 9.49 -11.12 7.96
CA ARG A 127 9.48 -10.23 9.13
C ARG A 127 8.67 -8.99 8.81
N PHE A 128 8.03 -8.43 9.83
CA PHE A 128 7.37 -7.14 9.75
C PHE A 128 8.03 -6.15 10.69
N GLN A 129 8.29 -4.93 10.20
CA GLN A 129 8.75 -3.81 11.03
C GLN A 129 7.64 -2.76 11.08
N ILE A 130 6.93 -2.73 12.18
CA ILE A 130 5.75 -1.92 12.44
C ILE A 130 5.90 -1.22 13.80
N PRO A 131 5.63 0.07 13.93
CA PRO A 131 5.29 1.01 12.87
C PRO A 131 6.52 1.45 12.07
N PHE A 132 6.36 1.61 10.76
CA PHE A 132 7.38 2.17 9.90
C PHE A 132 6.79 3.23 8.96
N ASN A 133 7.30 4.46 9.06
CA ASN A 133 6.96 5.53 8.14
C ASN A 133 7.99 5.61 7.01
N PHE A 134 7.63 5.14 5.83
CA PHE A 134 8.50 5.22 4.66
C PHE A 134 8.76 6.65 4.17
N GLU A 135 8.04 7.66 4.66
CA GLU A 135 8.28 9.06 4.33
C GLU A 135 9.38 9.71 5.17
N THR A 136 9.87 9.04 6.23
CA THR A 136 11.03 9.55 6.99
C THR A 136 12.24 9.77 6.08
N PRO A 137 13.08 10.76 6.37
CA PRO A 137 14.21 11.10 5.50
C PRO A 137 15.20 9.96 5.29
N TYR A 138 15.40 9.13 6.32
CA TYR A 138 16.38 8.05 6.32
C TYR A 138 15.72 6.72 6.69
N TRP A 139 16.14 5.65 6.01
CA TRP A 139 15.78 4.27 6.33
C TRP A 139 17.01 3.50 6.81
N SER A 140 16.94 2.89 7.99
CA SER A 140 18.00 2.00 8.51
C SER A 140 17.80 0.56 8.01
N LEU A 141 17.61 0.39 6.69
CA LEU A 141 17.20 -0.89 6.07
C LEU A 141 18.29 -1.51 5.19
N GLY A 142 19.52 -0.96 5.22
CA GLY A 142 20.62 -1.42 4.38
C GLY A 142 20.54 -0.87 2.95
N GLN A 143 21.48 0.02 2.61
CA GLN A 143 21.65 0.51 1.24
C GLN A 143 22.27 -0.56 0.34
N ASP A 144 22.01 -0.45 -0.97
CA ASP A 144 22.61 -1.30 -2.02
C ASP A 144 22.41 -2.81 -1.82
N SER A 145 21.35 -3.22 -1.13
CA SER A 145 21.25 -4.61 -0.64
C SER A 145 19.95 -5.34 -1.00
N TRP A 146 18.93 -4.66 -1.48
CA TRP A 146 17.63 -5.27 -1.81
C TRP A 146 17.55 -5.66 -3.27
N ASP A 147 17.00 -6.84 -3.54
CA ASP A 147 16.84 -7.39 -4.90
C ASP A 147 15.50 -6.98 -5.51
N LEU A 148 14.46 -6.85 -4.68
CA LEU A 148 13.14 -6.38 -5.07
C LEU A 148 12.58 -5.47 -3.97
N ILE A 149 12.06 -4.31 -4.37
CA ILE A 149 11.19 -3.48 -3.51
C ILE A 149 9.83 -3.40 -4.19
N HIS A 150 8.83 -3.91 -3.50
CA HIS A 150 7.43 -3.91 -3.93
C HIS A 150 6.67 -2.77 -3.27
N MET A 151 5.74 -2.19 -4.01
CA MET A 151 4.84 -1.13 -3.58
C MET A 151 3.46 -1.38 -4.19
N GLN A 152 2.41 -1.44 -3.37
CA GLN A 152 1.07 -1.71 -3.85
C GLN A 152 0.06 -0.75 -3.26
N MET A 153 -0.75 -0.10 -4.13
CA MET A 153 -1.84 0.79 -3.76
C MET A 153 -1.42 1.91 -2.79
N LEU A 154 -0.30 2.56 -3.09
CA LEU A 154 0.24 3.66 -2.28
C LEU A 154 -0.26 5.06 -2.70
N CYS A 155 -1.05 5.19 -3.78
CA CYS A 155 -1.77 6.43 -4.07
C CYS A 155 -2.66 6.80 -2.87
N GLY A 156 -2.56 8.05 -2.40
CA GLY A 156 -3.20 8.48 -1.15
C GLY A 156 -2.34 8.29 0.11
N SER A 157 -1.17 7.64 0.01
CA SER A 157 -0.23 7.42 1.12
C SER A 157 1.10 8.14 0.93
N VAL A 158 1.46 8.48 -0.30
CA VAL A 158 2.73 9.09 -0.70
C VAL A 158 2.57 10.59 -0.93
N SER A 159 3.36 11.41 -0.22
CA SER A 159 3.36 12.86 -0.41
C SER A 159 4.31 13.31 -1.53
N SER A 160 5.32 12.53 -1.86
CA SER A 160 6.27 12.82 -2.94
C SER A 160 6.84 11.55 -3.56
N TRP A 161 6.32 11.16 -4.71
CA TRP A 161 6.84 10.03 -5.49
C TRP A 161 8.33 10.18 -5.86
N PRO A 162 8.83 11.36 -6.31
CA PRO A 162 10.26 11.53 -6.57
C PRO A 162 11.14 11.27 -5.35
N ASN A 163 10.73 11.75 -4.16
CA ASN A 163 11.47 11.51 -2.91
C ASN A 163 11.43 10.03 -2.52
N LEU A 164 10.29 9.35 -2.71
CA LEU A 164 10.17 7.92 -2.44
C LEU A 164 11.07 7.12 -3.39
N TYR A 165 11.02 7.39 -4.70
CA TYR A 165 11.86 6.69 -5.68
C TYR A 165 13.36 6.89 -5.44
N ALA A 166 13.79 8.10 -5.01
CA ALA A 166 15.18 8.35 -4.65
C ALA A 166 15.64 7.49 -3.45
N LYS A 167 14.77 7.27 -2.47
CA LYS A 167 15.05 6.35 -1.34
C LYS A 167 15.05 4.90 -1.80
N VAL A 168 14.06 4.49 -2.56
CA VAL A 168 13.94 3.12 -3.07
C VAL A 168 15.17 2.74 -3.89
N ILE A 169 15.58 3.57 -4.86
CA ILE A 169 16.76 3.25 -5.69
C ILE A 169 18.05 3.13 -4.87
N SER A 170 18.22 3.95 -3.81
CA SER A 170 19.41 3.88 -2.96
C SER A 170 19.52 2.58 -2.14
N HIS A 171 18.40 1.89 -1.91
CA HIS A 171 18.34 0.63 -1.17
C HIS A 171 18.43 -0.60 -2.06
N LEU A 172 18.08 -0.49 -3.34
CA LEU A 172 18.20 -1.57 -4.31
C LEU A 172 19.66 -1.89 -4.62
N ARG A 173 19.97 -3.15 -4.92
CA ARG A 173 21.31 -3.59 -5.33
C ARG A 173 21.67 -3.04 -6.71
N PRO A 174 22.82 -2.36 -6.88
CA PRO A 174 23.23 -1.81 -8.17
C PRO A 174 23.33 -2.88 -9.26
N GLY A 175 22.75 -2.62 -10.42
CA GLY A 175 22.75 -3.51 -11.59
C GLY A 175 21.76 -4.67 -11.54
N PHE A 176 21.23 -5.01 -10.37
CA PHE A 176 20.39 -6.19 -10.17
C PHE A 176 19.03 -5.86 -9.57
N GLY A 177 18.99 -4.99 -8.58
CA GLY A 177 17.78 -4.66 -7.85
C GLY A 177 16.72 -3.99 -8.72
N CYS A 178 15.48 -4.32 -8.50
CA CYS A 178 14.33 -3.80 -9.23
C CYS A 178 13.21 -3.36 -8.31
N ILE A 179 12.34 -2.50 -8.81
CA ILE A 179 11.08 -2.19 -8.18
C ILE A 179 9.94 -2.87 -8.93
N GLU A 180 8.87 -3.13 -8.20
CA GLU A 180 7.54 -3.29 -8.76
C GLU A 180 6.57 -2.36 -8.02
N GLN A 181 5.78 -1.63 -8.78
CA GLN A 181 4.75 -0.76 -8.24
C GLN A 181 3.42 -1.07 -8.91
N LEU A 182 2.40 -1.35 -8.11
CA LEU A 182 1.05 -1.65 -8.56
C LEU A 182 0.09 -0.62 -8.00
N GLU A 183 -0.66 0.07 -8.89
CA GLU A 183 -1.61 1.10 -8.50
C GLU A 183 -2.94 0.92 -9.24
N ILE A 184 -4.05 1.28 -8.57
CA ILE A 184 -5.35 1.46 -9.20
C ILE A 184 -5.59 2.95 -9.37
N ASP A 185 -5.97 3.39 -10.56
CA ASP A 185 -6.19 4.81 -10.80
C ASP A 185 -7.61 5.31 -10.47
N PHE A 186 -8.52 4.43 -10.15
CA PHE A 186 -9.93 4.70 -9.83
C PHE A 186 -10.70 5.61 -10.80
N GLU A 187 -10.09 6.16 -11.84
CA GLU A 187 -10.77 7.01 -12.82
C GLU A 187 -11.75 6.20 -13.66
N PRO A 188 -13.05 6.52 -13.65
CA PRO A 188 -14.03 5.77 -14.42
C PRO A 188 -13.89 6.01 -15.93
N ARG A 189 -13.65 4.95 -16.68
CA ARG A 189 -13.58 4.92 -18.14
C ARG A 189 -14.65 4.04 -18.74
N CYS A 190 -14.98 4.32 -20.00
CA CYS A 190 -15.96 3.55 -20.76
C CYS A 190 -15.65 3.69 -22.24
N ASP A 191 -15.58 2.57 -22.98
CA ASP A 191 -15.23 2.56 -24.40
C ASP A 191 -16.45 2.64 -25.33
N ASP A 192 -17.64 2.26 -24.83
CA ASP A 192 -18.86 2.10 -25.65
C ASP A 192 -19.96 3.15 -25.37
N GLY A 193 -19.63 4.16 -24.55
CA GLY A 193 -20.54 5.26 -24.25
C GLY A 193 -21.65 4.93 -23.25
N THR A 194 -21.63 3.75 -22.60
CA THR A 194 -22.64 3.36 -21.62
C THR A 194 -22.49 4.06 -20.26
N LEU A 195 -21.41 4.82 -20.04
CA LEU A 195 -21.19 5.66 -18.85
C LEU A 195 -21.38 7.14 -19.24
N PRO A 196 -22.56 7.74 -19.01
CA PRO A 196 -22.81 9.16 -19.27
C PRO A 196 -21.87 10.10 -18.50
N PRO A 197 -21.73 11.38 -18.92
CA PRO A 197 -20.84 12.32 -18.25
C PRO A 197 -21.33 12.68 -16.83
N ASP A 198 -22.65 12.72 -16.59
CA ASP A 198 -23.25 13.20 -15.33
C ASP A 198 -23.58 12.05 -14.35
N THR A 199 -22.72 11.05 -14.26
CA THR A 199 -22.93 9.89 -13.38
C THR A 199 -22.38 10.12 -11.97
N TYR A 200 -22.99 9.47 -10.98
CA TYR A 200 -22.48 9.45 -9.60
C TYR A 200 -21.07 8.88 -9.50
N LEU A 201 -20.74 7.88 -10.31
CA LEU A 201 -19.42 7.26 -10.33
C LEU A 201 -18.32 8.26 -10.77
N ARG A 202 -18.57 9.08 -11.81
CA ARG A 202 -17.65 10.15 -12.22
C ARG A 202 -17.54 11.24 -11.15
N GLN A 203 -18.67 11.68 -10.61
CA GLN A 203 -18.70 12.69 -9.54
C GLN A 203 -17.96 12.19 -8.31
N TRP A 204 -18.09 10.90 -7.95
CA TRP A 204 -17.37 10.29 -6.84
C TRP A 204 -15.86 10.41 -7.03
N TYR A 205 -15.35 10.04 -8.19
CA TYR A 205 -13.93 10.16 -8.48
C TYR A 205 -13.47 11.62 -8.42
N ASP A 206 -14.24 12.54 -9.01
CA ASP A 206 -13.92 13.97 -9.00
C ASP A 206 -13.88 14.53 -7.57
N TYR A 207 -14.84 14.18 -6.72
CA TYR A 207 -14.83 14.58 -5.31
C TYR A 207 -13.65 13.97 -4.55
N LEU A 208 -13.38 12.67 -4.76
CA LEU A 208 -12.28 11.98 -4.11
C LEU A 208 -10.93 12.61 -4.44
N VAL A 209 -10.70 12.89 -5.72
CA VAL A 209 -9.50 13.58 -6.17
C VAL A 209 -9.42 15.00 -5.62
N ARG A 210 -10.50 15.80 -5.73
CA ARG A 210 -10.54 17.17 -5.20
C ARG A 210 -10.31 17.23 -3.70
N ALA A 211 -10.80 16.27 -2.95
CA ALA A 211 -10.58 16.19 -1.51
C ALA A 211 -9.11 15.88 -1.20
N THR A 212 -8.56 14.86 -1.84
CA THR A 212 -7.19 14.42 -1.55
C THR A 212 -6.13 15.35 -2.14
N ASP A 213 -6.39 16.06 -3.24
CA ASP A 213 -5.50 17.09 -3.79
C ASP A 213 -5.30 18.29 -2.84
N GLN A 214 -6.18 18.49 -1.84
CA GLN A 214 -5.99 19.50 -0.79
C GLN A 214 -5.03 19.04 0.32
N THR A 215 -4.51 17.84 0.21
CA THR A 215 -3.52 17.25 1.11
C THR A 215 -2.24 16.91 0.34
N PRO A 216 -1.12 16.70 1.02
CA PRO A 216 0.09 16.22 0.34
C PRO A 216 -0.06 14.82 -0.28
N LYS A 217 -1.07 14.06 0.12
CA LYS A 217 -1.25 12.64 -0.19
C LYS A 217 -2.46 12.43 -1.10
N THR A 218 -2.34 12.87 -2.34
CA THR A 218 -3.41 12.69 -3.33
C THR A 218 -3.59 11.21 -3.71
N ILE A 219 -4.86 10.80 -3.89
CA ILE A 219 -5.17 9.49 -4.46
C ILE A 219 -5.04 9.47 -5.99
N ARG A 220 -4.89 10.64 -6.59
CA ARG A 220 -4.74 10.77 -8.04
C ARG A 220 -3.55 9.96 -8.52
N TYR A 221 -3.79 9.04 -9.42
CA TYR A 221 -2.73 8.31 -10.08
C TYR A 221 -1.86 9.27 -10.93
N SER A 222 -0.54 9.12 -10.84
CA SER A 222 0.40 9.95 -11.58
C SER A 222 0.70 9.37 -12.96
N HIS A 223 0.18 9.98 -14.01
CA HIS A 223 0.53 9.62 -15.40
C HIS A 223 1.99 9.93 -15.76
N ASN A 224 2.72 10.64 -14.89
CA ASN A 224 4.15 10.95 -15.07
C ASN A 224 5.07 9.92 -14.39
N THR A 225 4.56 8.78 -13.94
CA THR A 225 5.33 7.74 -13.22
C THR A 225 6.58 7.31 -14.00
N ARG A 226 6.48 7.06 -15.31
CA ARG A 226 7.65 6.74 -16.16
C ARG A 226 8.74 7.80 -16.10
N GLN A 227 8.36 9.07 -16.20
CA GLN A 227 9.30 10.18 -16.14
C GLN A 227 9.94 10.31 -14.74
N ALA A 228 9.13 10.17 -13.69
CA ALA A 228 9.61 10.25 -12.31
C ALA A 228 10.61 9.11 -11.98
N LEU A 229 10.35 7.88 -12.42
CA LEU A 229 11.27 6.75 -12.32
C LEU A 229 12.57 7.01 -13.08
N SER A 230 12.48 7.51 -14.31
CA SER A 230 13.67 7.85 -15.11
C SER A 230 14.51 8.95 -14.46
N GLN A 231 13.87 9.99 -13.92
CA GLN A 231 14.55 11.09 -13.21
C GLN A 231 15.20 10.62 -11.90
N ALA A 232 14.63 9.63 -11.23
CA ALA A 232 15.24 9.00 -10.06
C ALA A 232 16.45 8.10 -10.42
N GLY A 233 16.71 7.86 -11.71
CA GLY A 233 17.84 7.09 -12.21
C GLY A 233 17.56 5.63 -12.53
N PHE A 234 16.28 5.20 -12.55
CA PHE A 234 15.91 3.85 -12.98
C PHE A 234 16.06 3.66 -14.49
N THR A 235 16.36 2.42 -14.87
CA THR A 235 16.39 1.93 -16.27
C THR A 235 15.40 0.77 -16.45
N ASP A 236 15.28 0.25 -17.67
CA ASP A 236 14.38 -0.88 -18.00
C ASP A 236 12.94 -0.66 -17.51
N ILE A 237 12.46 0.60 -17.64
CA ILE A 237 11.15 1.01 -17.15
C ILE A 237 10.07 0.44 -18.06
N SER A 238 9.22 -0.42 -17.51
CA SER A 238 8.09 -1.04 -18.20
C SER A 238 6.79 -0.78 -17.46
N GLU A 239 5.71 -0.65 -18.22
CA GLU A 239 4.35 -0.54 -17.71
C GLU A 239 3.47 -1.60 -18.35
N ARG A 240 2.67 -2.28 -17.54
CA ARG A 240 1.54 -3.10 -17.98
C ARG A 240 0.26 -2.47 -17.44
N VAL A 241 -0.73 -2.26 -18.31
CA VAL A 241 -2.05 -1.74 -17.91
C VAL A 241 -3.09 -2.84 -18.07
N ILE A 242 -3.91 -3.03 -17.04
CA ILE A 242 -4.99 -4.01 -17.03
C ILE A 242 -6.30 -3.26 -16.78
N LYS A 243 -7.28 -3.45 -17.67
CA LYS A 243 -8.63 -2.91 -17.45
C LYS A 243 -9.31 -3.70 -16.32
N ALA A 244 -9.75 -3.00 -15.29
CA ALA A 244 -10.50 -3.55 -14.17
C ALA A 244 -11.95 -3.03 -14.20
N PRO A 245 -12.91 -3.80 -14.73
CA PRO A 245 -14.31 -3.43 -14.72
C PRO A 245 -14.79 -3.14 -13.29
N TYR A 246 -15.65 -2.12 -13.11
CA TYR A 246 -16.26 -1.86 -11.81
C TYR A 246 -17.23 -2.96 -11.35
N ARG A 247 -17.60 -3.82 -12.27
CA ARG A 247 -18.42 -5.02 -12.03
C ARG A 247 -18.22 -6.06 -13.13
N ALA A 248 -18.74 -7.27 -12.90
CA ALA A 248 -18.75 -8.38 -13.86
C ALA A 248 -19.76 -8.16 -15.00
N TRP A 249 -19.41 -7.36 -16.01
CA TRP A 249 -20.20 -7.13 -17.22
C TRP A 249 -19.57 -7.72 -18.49
N SER A 250 -18.25 -7.96 -18.49
CA SER A 250 -17.51 -8.48 -19.63
C SER A 250 -17.87 -9.94 -19.97
N THR A 251 -17.81 -10.29 -21.24
CA THR A 251 -17.90 -11.70 -21.69
C THR A 251 -16.55 -12.41 -21.63
N ASP A 252 -15.44 -11.69 -21.52
CA ASP A 252 -14.14 -12.27 -21.26
C ASP A 252 -14.05 -12.78 -19.83
N PRO A 253 -13.70 -14.08 -19.59
CA PRO A 253 -13.70 -14.66 -18.26
C PRO A 253 -12.77 -13.97 -17.26
N THR A 254 -11.62 -13.50 -17.72
CA THR A 254 -10.65 -12.81 -16.85
C THR A 254 -11.18 -11.45 -16.44
N ALA A 255 -11.65 -10.64 -17.39
CA ALA A 255 -12.26 -9.35 -17.10
C ALA A 255 -13.53 -9.48 -16.24
N PHE A 256 -14.33 -10.53 -16.46
CA PHE A 256 -15.50 -10.86 -15.62
C PHE A 256 -15.10 -11.11 -14.16
N ASN A 257 -14.08 -11.93 -13.93
CA ASN A 257 -13.59 -12.25 -12.59
C ASN A 257 -13.00 -11.01 -11.92
N ILE A 258 -12.18 -10.23 -12.63
CA ILE A 258 -11.64 -8.96 -12.11
C ILE A 258 -12.79 -8.04 -11.69
N GLY A 259 -13.80 -7.86 -12.54
CA GLY A 259 -14.96 -7.02 -12.24
C GLY A 259 -15.77 -7.50 -11.04
N ASN A 260 -15.88 -8.80 -10.83
CA ASN A 260 -16.56 -9.36 -9.67
C ASN A 260 -15.83 -9.05 -8.36
N PHE A 261 -14.52 -9.24 -8.33
CA PHE A 261 -13.69 -8.93 -7.16
C PHE A 261 -13.58 -7.43 -6.92
N HIS A 262 -13.47 -6.62 -7.97
CA HIS A 262 -13.43 -5.17 -7.86
C HIS A 262 -14.74 -4.60 -7.29
N GLN A 263 -15.89 -5.09 -7.78
CA GLN A 263 -17.19 -4.76 -7.19
C GLN A 263 -17.27 -5.19 -5.73
N THR A 264 -16.78 -6.39 -5.39
CA THR A 264 -16.77 -6.88 -4.01
C THR A 264 -15.97 -5.94 -3.11
N ALA A 265 -14.76 -5.54 -3.52
CA ALA A 265 -13.91 -4.65 -2.75
C ALA A 265 -14.54 -3.27 -2.53
N LEU A 266 -15.16 -2.69 -3.56
CA LEU A 266 -15.73 -1.34 -3.48
C LEU A 266 -17.11 -1.30 -2.81
N ASP A 267 -17.97 -2.26 -3.12
CA ASP A 267 -19.38 -2.23 -2.75
C ASP A 267 -19.70 -3.08 -1.52
N LEU A 268 -19.19 -4.31 -1.46
CA LEU A 268 -19.52 -5.27 -0.40
C LEU A 268 -18.56 -5.18 0.80
N CYS A 269 -17.30 -4.76 0.60
CA CYS A 269 -16.30 -4.58 1.67
C CYS A 269 -16.16 -3.11 2.10
N ALA A 270 -17.23 -2.32 1.99
CA ALA A 270 -17.26 -0.90 2.38
C ALA A 270 -16.08 -0.07 1.80
N GLY A 271 -15.59 -0.43 0.61
CA GLY A 271 -14.48 0.27 -0.02
C GLY A 271 -14.83 1.69 -0.45
N LEU A 272 -16.07 1.93 -0.88
CA LEU A 272 -16.55 3.27 -1.19
C LEU A 272 -16.53 4.15 0.07
N GLU A 273 -16.97 3.63 1.22
CA GLU A 273 -16.91 4.32 2.50
C GLU A 273 -15.47 4.55 2.96
N ALA A 274 -14.63 3.52 2.86
CA ALA A 274 -13.22 3.61 3.24
C ALA A 274 -12.49 4.73 2.49
N LEU A 275 -12.77 4.87 1.19
CA LEU A 275 -12.16 5.89 0.34
C LEU A 275 -12.80 7.28 0.48
N SER A 276 -14.05 7.37 0.97
CA SER A 276 -14.83 8.62 0.94
C SER A 276 -15.03 9.28 2.30
N LEU A 277 -15.24 8.50 3.38
CA LEU A 277 -15.63 9.06 4.68
C LEU A 277 -14.60 10.07 5.21
N GLY A 278 -13.33 9.69 5.28
CA GLY A 278 -12.27 10.58 5.74
C GLY A 278 -12.11 11.80 4.81
N PRO A 279 -11.86 11.62 3.51
CA PRO A 279 -11.70 12.75 2.59
C PRO A 279 -12.88 13.71 2.54
N PHE A 280 -14.11 13.21 2.42
CA PHE A 280 -15.27 14.09 2.23
C PHE A 280 -15.69 14.80 3.52
N SER A 281 -15.61 14.12 4.68
CA SER A 281 -15.94 14.75 5.96
C SER A 281 -14.89 15.79 6.35
N ARG A 282 -13.60 15.47 6.23
CA ARG A 282 -12.51 16.34 6.70
C ARG A 282 -12.26 17.54 5.77
N VAL A 283 -12.48 17.38 4.46
CA VAL A 283 -12.19 18.42 3.48
C VAL A 283 -13.42 19.22 3.10
N PHE A 284 -14.56 18.58 2.87
CA PHE A 284 -15.79 19.26 2.46
C PHE A 284 -16.77 19.49 3.62
N GLY A 285 -16.50 18.92 4.80
CA GLY A 285 -17.39 19.04 5.94
C GLY A 285 -18.70 18.26 5.81
N TRP A 286 -18.77 17.28 4.89
CA TRP A 286 -19.97 16.47 4.73
C TRP A 286 -20.20 15.58 5.94
N SER A 287 -21.43 15.48 6.38
CA SER A 287 -21.84 14.52 7.39
C SER A 287 -21.79 13.09 6.85
N LYS A 288 -21.69 12.11 7.73
CA LYS A 288 -21.77 10.69 7.36
C LYS A 288 -23.03 10.39 6.53
N GLN A 289 -24.18 10.95 6.94
CA GLN A 289 -25.45 10.73 6.24
C GLN A 289 -25.44 11.28 4.81
N GLU A 290 -24.86 12.46 4.59
CA GLU A 290 -24.71 13.03 3.24
C GLU A 290 -23.81 12.18 2.37
N ILE A 291 -22.68 11.69 2.92
CA ILE A 291 -21.76 10.81 2.21
C ILE A 291 -22.45 9.49 1.85
N GLU A 292 -23.11 8.83 2.80
CA GLU A 292 -23.82 7.57 2.56
C GLU A 292 -24.97 7.73 1.52
N GLY A 293 -25.69 8.83 1.60
CA GLY A 293 -26.72 9.18 0.61
C GLY A 293 -26.16 9.35 -0.81
N PHE A 294 -25.02 10.03 -0.94
CA PHE A 294 -24.31 10.15 -2.21
C PHE A 294 -23.77 8.80 -2.71
N LEU A 295 -23.13 8.02 -1.83
CA LEU A 295 -22.58 6.70 -2.18
C LEU A 295 -23.66 5.68 -2.58
N ALA A 296 -24.91 5.84 -2.14
CA ALA A 296 -26.02 5.01 -2.61
C ALA A 296 -26.23 5.15 -4.13
N GLY A 297 -26.08 6.37 -4.67
CA GLY A 297 -26.11 6.61 -6.12
C GLY A 297 -24.92 5.94 -6.85
N VAL A 298 -23.72 6.05 -6.30
CA VAL A 298 -22.51 5.39 -6.84
C VAL A 298 -22.69 3.87 -6.89
N ARG A 299 -23.21 3.26 -5.80
CA ARG A 299 -23.49 1.82 -5.75
C ARG A 299 -24.53 1.39 -6.78
N ALA A 300 -25.59 2.18 -6.95
CA ALA A 300 -26.61 1.86 -7.93
C ALA A 300 -26.03 1.81 -9.35
N GLU A 301 -25.09 2.70 -9.69
CA GLU A 301 -24.40 2.69 -10.98
C GLU A 301 -23.40 1.54 -11.09
N ILE A 302 -22.60 1.27 -10.07
CA ILE A 302 -21.70 0.09 -10.05
C ILE A 302 -22.53 -1.20 -10.24
N ARG A 303 -23.72 -1.30 -9.65
CA ARG A 303 -24.58 -2.49 -9.76
C ARG A 303 -25.35 -2.56 -11.08
N ASN A 304 -25.39 -1.47 -11.86
CA ASN A 304 -26.11 -1.43 -13.14
C ASN A 304 -25.34 -2.18 -14.23
N ARG A 305 -25.90 -3.29 -14.72
CA ARG A 305 -25.30 -4.13 -15.76
C ARG A 305 -25.15 -3.46 -17.11
N SER A 306 -25.92 -2.41 -17.36
CA SER A 306 -25.87 -1.67 -18.61
C SER A 306 -24.74 -0.61 -18.64
N ILE A 307 -24.03 -0.40 -17.54
CA ILE A 307 -22.87 0.50 -17.47
C ILE A 307 -21.60 -0.34 -17.53
N HIS A 308 -20.85 -0.18 -18.63
CA HIS A 308 -19.62 -0.92 -18.86
C HIS A 308 -18.39 -0.12 -18.43
N ALA A 309 -18.48 0.48 -17.25
CA ALA A 309 -17.37 1.24 -16.68
C ALA A 309 -16.23 0.34 -16.20
N TYR A 310 -15.00 0.82 -16.37
CA TYR A 310 -13.78 0.21 -15.85
C TYR A 310 -12.79 1.27 -15.36
N THR A 311 -11.86 0.84 -14.54
CA THR A 311 -10.66 1.59 -14.18
C THR A 311 -9.42 0.85 -14.66
N ASN A 312 -8.24 1.44 -14.51
CA ASN A 312 -6.98 0.79 -14.86
C ASN A 312 -6.20 0.37 -13.62
N ILE A 313 -5.61 -0.82 -13.70
CA ILE A 313 -4.54 -1.27 -12.81
C ILE A 313 -3.24 -1.07 -13.58
N HIS A 314 -2.31 -0.34 -12.98
CA HIS A 314 -0.99 -0.05 -13.54
C HIS A 314 0.07 -0.86 -12.79
N VAL A 315 0.82 -1.68 -13.52
CA VAL A 315 1.95 -2.45 -12.96
C VAL A 315 3.23 -1.92 -13.60
N TRP A 316 4.03 -1.26 -12.80
CA TRP A 316 5.32 -0.71 -13.18
C TRP A 316 6.45 -1.59 -12.70
N THR A 317 7.42 -1.84 -13.56
CA THR A 317 8.70 -2.43 -13.17
C THR A 317 9.83 -1.55 -13.65
N ALA A 318 10.89 -1.44 -12.84
CA ALA A 318 12.09 -0.71 -13.23
C ALA A 318 13.31 -1.28 -12.51
N ARG A 319 14.51 -1.07 -13.06
CA ARG A 319 15.76 -1.62 -12.54
C ARG A 319 16.71 -0.50 -12.13
N ARG A 320 17.44 -0.73 -11.04
CA ARG A 320 18.58 0.11 -10.69
C ARG A 320 19.77 -0.24 -11.60
N PRO A 321 20.35 0.72 -12.35
CA PRO A 321 21.53 0.48 -13.17
C PRO A 321 22.77 0.17 -12.30
N LEU A 322 23.81 -0.40 -12.92
CA LEU A 322 25.15 -0.40 -12.31
C LEU A 322 25.61 1.05 -12.09
N ALA A 323 26.20 1.31 -10.95
CA ALA A 323 26.92 2.57 -10.75
C ALA A 323 28.02 2.68 -11.82
N ARG A 324 28.05 3.78 -12.55
CA ARG A 324 29.13 4.08 -13.51
C ARG A 324 30.42 4.43 -12.80
#